data_3c28744d732607ada720f004337e9940
#
_entry.id   3c28744d732607ada720f004337e9940
#
_cell.length_a   1.000
_cell.length_b   1.000
_cell.length_c   1.000
_cell.angle_alpha   90.00
_cell.angle_beta   90.00
_cell.angle_gamma   90.00
#
_symmetry.space_group_name_H-M   'P 1'
#
loop_
_entity.id
_entity.type
_entity.pdbx_description
1 polymer ?
#
loop_
_entity_poly.entity_id
_entity_poly.type
_entity_poly.pdbx_seq_one_letter_code
_entity_poly.pdbx_strand_id
1 'polypeptide(L)'
;MQENDIKTDESKNAIVNEKKELIKEMLFKYGSLALWIISFIYFTVYGFLENPFLPSGTASEIGLKYPIAFKFWGVTSGAALSCNLCYMYTHNEFKYKQAKIAGYICMILGVICIMTCVHVPSTRVFGLQMIVHWGTALSFALFFAVSLILFLVFPKNKNKQYNLTTIIFGIMLLCIVIALIIWGKNGFIESLPMWAAYIIIFLINFTPVYKNKSLIK
;
A
#
# COMPACT_ATOMS: atom_id res chain seq x y z
N MET A 1 3.16 -55.88 -5.18
CA MET A 1 1.99 -55.28 -4.53
C MET A 1 2.36 -53.99 -3.78
N GLN A 2 3.51 -53.89 -3.10
CA GLN A 2 3.94 -52.69 -2.35
C GLN A 2 4.23 -51.41 -3.19
N GLU A 3 4.66 -51.55 -4.41
CA GLU A 3 5.06 -50.39 -5.24
C GLU A 3 3.86 -49.50 -5.74
N ASN A 4 2.67 -50.12 -5.88
CA ASN A 4 1.45 -49.38 -6.27
C ASN A 4 0.85 -48.62 -5.09
N ASP A 5 1.03 -49.10 -3.86
CA ASP A 5 0.51 -48.41 -2.66
C ASP A 5 1.32 -47.13 -2.34
N ILE A 6 2.64 -47.16 -2.56
CA ILE A 6 3.52 -46.02 -2.35
C ILE A 6 3.21 -44.90 -3.34
N LYS A 7 3.01 -45.21 -4.64
CA LYS A 7 2.64 -44.20 -5.66
C LYS A 7 1.27 -43.56 -5.42
N THR A 8 0.35 -44.33 -4.82
CA THR A 8 -0.99 -43.81 -4.49
C THR A 8 -0.96 -42.86 -3.31
N ASP A 9 -0.12 -43.09 -2.31
CA ASP A 9 0.03 -42.21 -1.15
C ASP A 9 0.81 -40.92 -1.51
N GLU A 10 1.82 -40.98 -2.35
CA GLU A 10 2.54 -39.80 -2.87
C GLU A 10 1.59 -38.90 -3.66
N SER A 11 0.74 -39.47 -4.51
CA SER A 11 -0.26 -38.74 -5.29
C SER A 11 -1.29 -38.07 -4.39
N LYS A 12 -1.80 -38.73 -3.35
CA LYS A 12 -2.73 -38.13 -2.37
C LYS A 12 -2.11 -36.97 -1.60
N ASN A 13 -0.85 -37.14 -1.17
CA ASN A 13 -0.11 -36.11 -0.44
C ASN A 13 0.16 -34.89 -1.33
N ALA A 14 0.45 -35.06 -2.62
CA ALA A 14 0.60 -33.97 -3.57
C ALA A 14 -0.70 -33.15 -3.73
N ILE A 15 -1.85 -33.84 -3.89
CA ILE A 15 -3.17 -33.19 -4.03
C ILE A 15 -3.53 -32.42 -2.73
N VAL A 16 -3.24 -32.98 -1.57
CA VAL A 16 -3.50 -32.33 -0.28
C VAL A 16 -2.65 -31.06 -0.12
N ASN A 17 -1.38 -31.13 -0.52
CA ASN A 17 -0.49 -29.98 -0.44
C ASN A 17 -0.89 -28.87 -1.42
N GLU A 18 -1.28 -29.23 -2.65
CA GLU A 18 -1.80 -28.26 -3.64
C GLU A 18 -3.05 -27.54 -3.13
N LYS A 19 -4.01 -28.29 -2.54
CA LYS A 19 -5.20 -27.69 -1.93
C LYS A 19 -4.86 -26.75 -0.77
N LYS A 20 -3.89 -27.08 0.08
CA LYS A 20 -3.45 -26.22 1.17
C LYS A 20 -2.83 -24.92 0.67
N GLU A 21 -2.00 -24.96 -0.37
CA GLU A 21 -1.40 -23.76 -0.94
C GLU A 21 -2.47 -22.88 -1.63
N LEU A 22 -3.43 -23.49 -2.33
CA LEU A 22 -4.56 -22.74 -2.92
C LEU A 22 -5.40 -22.04 -1.84
N ILE A 23 -5.69 -22.71 -0.74
CA ILE A 23 -6.44 -22.09 0.37
C ILE A 23 -5.66 -20.93 0.99
N LYS A 24 -4.35 -21.07 1.20
CA LYS A 24 -3.50 -19.98 1.71
C LYS A 24 -3.50 -18.78 0.77
N GLU A 25 -3.37 -19.02 -0.52
CA GLU A 25 -3.42 -17.96 -1.54
C GLU A 25 -4.77 -17.22 -1.53
N MET A 26 -5.87 -17.98 -1.48
CA MET A 26 -7.21 -17.40 -1.38
C MET A 26 -7.39 -16.58 -0.11
N LEU A 27 -6.97 -17.11 1.04
CA LEU A 27 -7.06 -16.39 2.33
C LEU A 27 -6.24 -15.11 2.30
N PHE A 28 -5.03 -15.15 1.74
CA PHE A 28 -4.19 -13.96 1.61
C PHE A 28 -4.83 -12.91 0.69
N LYS A 29 -5.36 -13.33 -0.46
CA LYS A 29 -6.04 -12.45 -1.43
C LYS A 29 -7.27 -11.79 -0.83
N TYR A 30 -8.19 -12.57 -0.26
CA TYR A 30 -9.44 -12.03 0.29
C TYR A 30 -9.20 -11.28 1.61
N GLY A 31 -8.23 -11.71 2.42
CA GLY A 31 -7.82 -10.99 3.61
C GLY A 31 -7.23 -9.62 3.28
N SER A 32 -6.37 -9.54 2.25
CA SER A 32 -5.81 -8.26 1.79
C SER A 32 -6.89 -7.35 1.19
N LEU A 33 -7.89 -7.91 0.49
CA LEU A 33 -9.04 -7.15 -0.02
C LEU A 33 -9.91 -6.60 1.11
N ALA A 34 -10.25 -7.43 2.10
CA ALA A 34 -11.03 -6.99 3.25
C ALA A 34 -10.33 -5.85 4.01
N LEU A 35 -9.03 -6.01 4.24
CA LEU A 35 -8.21 -4.99 4.89
C LEU A 35 -8.12 -3.71 4.04
N TRP A 36 -8.03 -3.83 2.71
CA TRP A 36 -8.08 -2.71 1.80
C TRP A 36 -9.40 -1.95 1.92
N ILE A 37 -10.54 -2.65 1.89
CA ILE A 37 -11.89 -2.05 2.00
C ILE A 37 -12.03 -1.30 3.34
N ILE A 38 -11.71 -1.97 4.44
CA ILE A 38 -11.82 -1.38 5.79
C ILE A 38 -10.96 -0.13 5.88
N SER A 39 -9.71 -0.21 5.44
CA SER A 39 -8.77 0.90 5.53
C SER A 39 -9.15 2.05 4.61
N PHE A 40 -9.59 1.78 3.38
CA PHE A 40 -10.00 2.81 2.42
C PHE A 40 -11.22 3.59 2.91
N ILE A 41 -12.24 2.88 3.42
CA ILE A 41 -13.43 3.51 4.00
C ILE A 41 -13.02 4.34 5.21
N TYR A 42 -12.25 3.76 6.13
CA TYR A 42 -11.83 4.45 7.34
C TYR A 42 -10.97 5.69 7.04
N PHE A 43 -10.00 5.57 6.15
CA PHE A 43 -9.16 6.67 5.69
C PHE A 43 -10.00 7.82 5.11
N THR A 44 -10.99 7.49 4.28
CA THR A 44 -11.88 8.49 3.67
C THR A 44 -12.73 9.18 4.74
N VAL A 45 -13.41 8.41 5.59
CA VAL A 45 -14.24 8.97 6.68
C VAL A 45 -13.40 9.82 7.63
N TYR A 46 -12.21 9.34 8.01
CA TYR A 46 -11.28 10.07 8.87
C TYR A 46 -10.89 11.43 8.26
N GLY A 47 -10.57 11.46 6.95
CA GLY A 47 -10.20 12.69 6.26
C GLY A 47 -11.33 13.74 6.16
N PHE A 48 -12.58 13.32 6.35
CA PHE A 48 -13.76 14.21 6.37
C PHE A 48 -14.28 14.52 7.78
N LEU A 49 -13.57 14.14 8.84
CA LEU A 49 -13.91 14.57 10.21
C LEU A 49 -13.77 16.09 10.42
N GLU A 50 -12.93 16.72 9.62
CA GLU A 50 -12.76 18.17 9.54
C GLU A 50 -12.86 18.59 8.06
N ASN A 51 -12.90 19.92 7.82
CA ASN A 51 -12.92 20.40 6.43
C ASN A 51 -11.57 20.10 5.73
N PRO A 52 -11.53 19.21 4.74
CA PRO A 52 -10.28 18.80 4.10
C PRO A 52 -9.59 19.90 3.29
N PHE A 53 -10.29 20.98 2.95
CA PHE A 53 -9.72 22.11 2.21
C PHE A 53 -9.02 23.13 3.11
N LEU A 54 -9.07 22.94 4.42
CA LEU A 54 -8.41 23.77 5.41
C LEU A 54 -7.19 23.07 6.00
N PRO A 55 -6.21 23.82 6.55
CA PRO A 55 -5.08 23.21 7.27
C PRO A 55 -5.52 22.33 8.45
N SER A 56 -6.65 22.65 9.11
CA SER A 56 -7.24 21.83 10.17
C SER A 56 -7.71 20.46 9.72
N GLY A 57 -7.95 20.25 8.44
CA GLY A 57 -8.35 18.97 7.86
C GLY A 57 -7.20 18.03 7.54
N THR A 58 -5.94 18.39 7.84
CA THR A 58 -4.81 17.47 7.68
C THR A 58 -4.88 16.33 8.68
N ALA A 59 -4.37 15.17 8.30
CA ALA A 59 -4.44 13.97 9.16
C ALA A 59 -3.85 14.19 10.55
N SER A 60 -2.76 14.95 10.66
CA SER A 60 -2.12 15.26 11.94
C SER A 60 -2.93 16.26 12.80
N GLU A 61 -3.58 17.25 12.19
CA GLU A 61 -4.43 18.20 12.94
C GLU A 61 -5.73 17.54 13.43
N ILE A 62 -6.34 16.66 12.60
CA ILE A 62 -7.44 15.80 13.05
C ILE A 62 -6.97 14.92 14.21
N GLY A 63 -5.74 14.39 14.13
CA GLY A 63 -5.13 13.54 15.14
C GLY A 63 -4.93 14.23 16.49
N LEU A 64 -4.72 15.56 16.53
CA LEU A 64 -4.68 16.32 17.78
C LEU A 64 -6.03 16.34 18.50
N LYS A 65 -7.14 16.36 17.74
CA LYS A 65 -8.50 16.33 18.30
C LYS A 65 -8.95 14.90 18.63
N TYR A 66 -8.58 13.94 17.78
CA TYR A 66 -9.02 12.55 17.83
C TYR A 66 -7.84 11.57 17.81
N PRO A 67 -7.00 11.51 18.87
CA PRO A 67 -5.73 10.77 18.86
C PRO A 67 -5.90 9.26 18.69
N ILE A 68 -6.98 8.67 19.21
CA ILE A 68 -7.27 7.25 19.05
C ILE A 68 -7.63 6.94 17.59
N ALA A 69 -8.46 7.80 16.97
CA ALA A 69 -8.84 7.66 15.58
C ALA A 69 -7.62 7.79 14.65
N PHE A 70 -6.69 8.69 14.96
CA PHE A 70 -5.43 8.85 14.23
C PHE A 70 -4.55 7.60 14.30
N LYS A 71 -4.39 7.02 15.49
CA LYS A 71 -3.65 5.76 15.66
C LYS A 71 -4.28 4.63 14.85
N PHE A 72 -5.60 4.49 14.93
CA PHE A 72 -6.32 3.47 14.17
C PHE A 72 -6.18 3.69 12.66
N TRP A 73 -6.28 4.94 12.19
CA TRP A 73 -6.03 5.31 10.80
C TRP A 73 -4.63 4.86 10.34
N GLY A 74 -3.59 5.17 11.09
CA GLY A 74 -2.22 4.82 10.70
C GLY A 74 -1.96 3.33 10.71
N VAL A 75 -2.46 2.61 11.74
CA VAL A 75 -2.31 1.14 11.83
C VAL A 75 -3.02 0.45 10.67
N THR A 76 -4.29 0.80 10.41
CA THR A 76 -5.06 0.17 9.33
C THR A 76 -4.50 0.51 7.96
N SER A 77 -4.08 1.76 7.73
CA SER A 77 -3.47 2.18 6.46
C SER A 77 -2.12 1.50 6.22
N GLY A 78 -1.25 1.46 7.24
CA GLY A 78 0.04 0.77 7.15
C GLY A 78 -0.13 -0.72 6.87
N ALA A 79 -1.05 -1.38 7.57
CA ALA A 79 -1.34 -2.80 7.38
C ALA A 79 -1.94 -3.07 5.99
N ALA A 80 -2.93 -2.28 5.55
CA ALA A 80 -3.58 -2.45 4.25
C ALA A 80 -2.60 -2.27 3.09
N LEU A 81 -1.81 -1.19 3.10
CA LEU A 81 -0.82 -0.93 2.06
C LEU A 81 0.24 -2.04 2.03
N SER A 82 0.75 -2.45 3.19
CA SER A 82 1.78 -3.48 3.27
C SER A 82 1.29 -4.84 2.82
N CYS A 83 0.13 -5.31 3.29
CA CYS A 83 -0.44 -6.60 2.89
C CYS A 83 -0.70 -6.64 1.38
N ASN A 84 -1.26 -5.57 0.83
CA ASN A 84 -1.56 -5.51 -0.59
C ASN A 84 -0.31 -5.40 -1.47
N LEU A 85 0.69 -4.60 -1.09
CA LEU A 85 1.98 -4.56 -1.78
C LEU A 85 2.71 -5.91 -1.66
N CYS A 86 2.69 -6.53 -0.48
CA CYS A 86 3.26 -7.87 -0.30
C CYS A 86 2.59 -8.88 -1.24
N TYR A 87 1.26 -8.86 -1.35
CA TYR A 87 0.53 -9.69 -2.31
C TYR A 87 0.97 -9.42 -3.75
N MET A 88 1.09 -8.14 -4.16
CA MET A 88 1.57 -7.76 -5.48
C MET A 88 2.99 -8.29 -5.76
N TYR A 89 3.90 -8.10 -4.81
CA TYR A 89 5.30 -8.52 -4.95
C TYR A 89 5.48 -10.04 -4.94
N THR A 90 4.67 -10.78 -4.20
CA THR A 90 4.76 -12.25 -4.15
C THR A 90 4.22 -12.90 -5.43
N HIS A 91 3.15 -12.37 -6.01
CA HIS A 91 2.46 -12.97 -7.16
C HIS A 91 2.93 -12.46 -8.52
N ASN A 92 3.95 -11.59 -8.55
CA ASN A 92 4.52 -11.11 -9.81
C ASN A 92 6.01 -11.41 -9.92
N GLU A 93 6.43 -11.81 -11.11
CA GLU A 93 7.84 -11.93 -11.45
C GLU A 93 8.42 -10.56 -11.78
N PHE A 94 9.64 -10.33 -11.35
CA PHE A 94 10.37 -9.08 -11.58
C PHE A 94 11.50 -9.29 -12.58
N LYS A 95 11.72 -8.27 -13.42
CA LYS A 95 12.86 -8.24 -14.35
C LYS A 95 14.20 -8.27 -13.60
N TYR A 96 14.25 -7.57 -12.45
CA TYR A 96 15.44 -7.49 -11.59
C TYR A 96 15.08 -7.85 -10.15
N LYS A 97 15.79 -8.84 -9.59
CA LYS A 97 15.63 -9.26 -8.19
C LYS A 97 15.88 -8.12 -7.19
N GLN A 98 16.84 -7.25 -7.52
CA GLN A 98 17.19 -6.09 -6.71
C GLN A 98 16.03 -5.11 -6.58
N ALA A 99 15.27 -4.87 -7.66
CA ALA A 99 14.09 -4.00 -7.60
C ALA A 99 13.01 -4.56 -6.68
N LYS A 100 12.80 -5.90 -6.71
CA LYS A 100 11.88 -6.58 -5.79
C LYS A 100 12.31 -6.42 -4.33
N ILE A 101 13.61 -6.64 -4.05
CA ILE A 101 14.16 -6.49 -2.69
C ILE A 101 14.05 -5.04 -2.21
N ALA A 102 14.43 -4.06 -3.05
CA ALA A 102 14.33 -2.64 -2.74
C ALA A 102 12.88 -2.24 -2.43
N GLY A 103 11.91 -2.77 -3.19
CA GLY A 103 10.49 -2.53 -2.93
C GLY A 103 10.04 -3.05 -1.56
N TYR A 104 10.45 -4.24 -1.15
CA TYR A 104 10.18 -4.76 0.19
C TYR A 104 10.85 -3.91 1.29
N ILE A 105 12.09 -3.49 1.10
CA ILE A 105 12.80 -2.62 2.05
C ILE A 105 12.04 -1.30 2.22
N CYS A 106 11.66 -0.65 1.11
CA CYS A 106 10.88 0.58 1.16
C CYS A 106 9.54 0.36 1.87
N MET A 107 8.83 -0.73 1.60
CA MET A 107 7.58 -1.07 2.27
C MET A 107 7.77 -1.18 3.79
N ILE A 108 8.80 -1.91 4.26
CA ILE A 108 9.09 -2.10 5.68
C ILE A 108 9.44 -0.75 6.33
N LEU A 109 10.29 0.06 5.69
CA LEU A 109 10.63 1.39 6.18
C LEU A 109 9.40 2.30 6.26
N GLY A 110 8.51 2.23 5.28
CA GLY A 110 7.24 2.93 5.30
C GLY A 110 6.36 2.55 6.49
N VAL A 111 6.28 1.24 6.83
CA VAL A 111 5.55 0.76 8.03
C VAL A 111 6.17 1.32 9.30
N ILE A 112 7.49 1.26 9.44
CA ILE A 112 8.17 1.81 10.61
C ILE A 112 7.88 3.31 10.75
N CYS A 113 7.93 4.05 9.63
CA CYS A 113 7.66 5.47 9.62
C CYS A 113 6.21 5.81 10.03
N ILE A 114 5.19 5.11 9.51
CA ILE A 114 3.80 5.40 9.90
C ILE A 114 3.54 5.01 11.35
N MET A 115 4.09 3.89 11.83
CA MET A 115 3.97 3.50 13.24
C MET A 115 4.60 4.55 14.15
N THR A 116 5.77 5.06 13.81
CA THR A 116 6.42 6.16 14.56
C THR A 116 5.57 7.43 14.51
N CYS A 117 5.10 7.82 13.33
CA CYS A 117 4.28 9.02 13.13
C CYS A 117 3.02 9.04 14.02
N VAL A 118 2.28 7.93 14.10
CA VAL A 118 1.02 7.88 14.87
C VAL A 118 1.23 7.73 16.38
N HIS A 119 2.45 7.36 16.81
CA HIS A 119 2.78 7.26 18.24
C HIS A 119 3.47 8.54 18.77
N VAL A 120 4.08 9.34 17.91
CA VAL A 120 4.65 10.64 18.26
C VAL A 120 3.58 11.71 17.98
N PRO A 121 2.96 12.32 19.00
CA PRO A 121 1.92 13.32 18.80
C PRO A 121 2.42 14.49 17.95
N SER A 122 1.56 15.01 17.09
CA SER A 122 1.83 16.27 16.40
C SER A 122 1.95 17.40 17.42
N THR A 123 2.77 18.40 17.13
CA THR A 123 2.88 19.61 17.95
C THR A 123 3.10 20.81 17.03
N ARG A 124 2.64 21.99 17.46
CA ARG A 124 2.88 23.26 16.77
C ARG A 124 4.15 23.97 17.29
N VAL A 125 4.75 23.44 18.35
CA VAL A 125 5.99 23.98 18.90
C VAL A 125 7.17 23.34 18.18
N PHE A 126 8.04 24.19 17.63
CA PHE A 126 9.26 23.70 16.98
C PHE A 126 10.15 22.97 17.97
N GLY A 127 10.54 21.76 17.66
CA GLY A 127 11.37 20.90 18.48
C GLY A 127 11.49 19.50 17.93
N LEU A 128 12.24 18.66 18.63
CA LEU A 128 12.51 17.27 18.20
C LEU A 128 11.22 16.49 17.89
N GLN A 129 10.19 16.63 18.72
CA GLN A 129 8.92 15.94 18.54
C GLN A 129 8.25 16.32 17.20
N MET A 130 8.24 17.62 16.85
CA MET A 130 7.71 18.08 15.56
C MET A 130 8.52 17.54 14.40
N ILE A 131 9.83 17.56 14.47
CA ILE A 131 10.74 17.07 13.43
C ILE A 131 10.52 15.57 13.22
N VAL A 132 10.43 14.77 14.30
CA VAL A 132 10.21 13.33 14.21
C VAL A 132 8.84 13.04 13.61
N HIS A 133 7.78 13.69 14.08
CA HIS A 133 6.41 13.47 13.56
C HIS A 133 6.33 13.79 12.06
N TRP A 134 6.77 14.96 11.63
CA TRP A 134 6.69 15.40 10.24
C TRP A 134 7.67 14.64 9.34
N GLY A 135 8.87 14.38 9.84
CA GLY A 135 9.87 13.59 9.11
C GLY A 135 9.39 12.18 8.83
N THR A 136 8.78 11.52 9.82
CA THR A 136 8.24 10.17 9.65
C THR A 136 6.96 10.15 8.81
N ALA A 137 6.09 11.17 8.89
CA ALA A 137 4.93 11.29 8.01
C ALA A 137 5.33 11.43 6.54
N LEU A 138 6.31 12.30 6.24
CA LEU A 138 6.82 12.48 4.88
C LEU A 138 7.54 11.22 4.38
N SER A 139 8.39 10.62 5.23
CA SER A 139 9.11 9.39 4.89
C SER A 139 8.19 8.21 4.63
N PHE A 140 7.10 8.08 5.39
CA PHE A 140 6.06 7.09 5.13
C PHE A 140 5.49 7.22 3.71
N ALA A 141 5.06 8.42 3.32
CA ALA A 141 4.51 8.67 1.99
C ALA A 141 5.55 8.39 0.90
N LEU A 142 6.79 8.83 1.09
CA LEU A 142 7.88 8.62 0.15
C LEU A 142 8.21 7.13 -0.04
N PHE A 143 8.39 6.39 1.04
CA PHE A 143 8.76 4.97 0.96
C PHE A 143 7.67 4.12 0.33
N PHE A 144 6.39 4.34 0.65
CA PHE A 144 5.31 3.62 -0.01
C PHE A 144 5.16 4.02 -1.48
N ALA A 145 5.32 5.30 -1.83
CA ALA A 145 5.31 5.74 -3.23
C ALA A 145 6.45 5.10 -4.03
N VAL A 146 7.69 5.08 -3.48
CA VAL A 146 8.83 4.42 -4.12
C VAL A 146 8.59 2.93 -4.27
N SER A 147 8.09 2.24 -3.24
CA SER A 147 7.73 0.83 -3.34
C SER A 147 6.71 0.59 -4.47
N LEU A 148 5.63 1.38 -4.53
CA LEU A 148 4.63 1.26 -5.59
C LEU A 148 5.21 1.54 -6.99
N ILE A 149 6.06 2.57 -7.13
CA ILE A 149 6.74 2.88 -8.40
C ILE A 149 7.65 1.73 -8.83
N LEU A 150 8.46 1.18 -7.93
CA LEU A 150 9.31 0.03 -8.23
C LEU A 150 8.49 -1.16 -8.72
N PHE A 151 7.32 -1.40 -8.11
CA PHE A 151 6.39 -2.41 -8.58
C PHE A 151 5.86 -2.07 -9.99
N LEU A 152 5.46 -0.84 -10.27
CA LEU A 152 4.90 -0.46 -11.58
C LEU A 152 5.94 -0.50 -12.71
N VAL A 153 7.21 -0.23 -12.40
CA VAL A 153 8.28 -0.14 -13.41
C VAL A 153 8.89 -1.48 -13.78
N PHE A 154 9.07 -2.38 -12.83
CA PHE A 154 9.92 -3.58 -12.99
C PHE A 154 9.24 -4.95 -13.06
N PRO A 155 7.91 -5.14 -13.20
CA PRO A 155 7.35 -6.44 -13.48
C PRO A 155 7.85 -6.97 -14.82
N LYS A 156 8.09 -8.30 -14.92
CA LYS A 156 8.57 -8.96 -16.14
C LYS A 156 7.51 -8.94 -17.26
N ASN A 157 6.26 -9.19 -16.89
CA ASN A 157 5.13 -9.33 -17.83
C ASN A 157 4.20 -8.10 -17.79
N LYS A 158 4.78 -6.89 -17.80
CA LYS A 158 3.99 -5.66 -17.77
C LYS A 158 3.31 -5.39 -19.13
N ASN A 159 2.05 -4.95 -19.07
CA ASN A 159 1.31 -4.43 -20.21
C ASN A 159 1.42 -2.88 -20.29
N LYS A 160 0.80 -2.28 -21.31
CA LYS A 160 0.80 -0.81 -21.51
C LYS A 160 0.23 -0.03 -20.30
N GLN A 161 -0.69 -0.64 -19.55
CA GLN A 161 -1.34 -0.01 -18.40
C GLN A 161 -0.34 0.28 -17.27
N TYR A 162 0.63 -0.59 -17.04
CA TYR A 162 1.70 -0.32 -16.06
C TYR A 162 2.47 0.96 -16.38
N ASN A 163 2.86 1.16 -17.65
CA ASN A 163 3.59 2.36 -18.06
C ASN A 163 2.72 3.61 -17.91
N LEU A 164 1.47 3.55 -18.38
CA LEU A 164 0.52 4.66 -18.27
C LEU A 164 0.30 5.05 -16.81
N THR A 165 0.04 4.07 -15.95
CA THR A 165 -0.16 4.32 -14.52
C THR A 165 1.09 4.89 -13.85
N THR A 166 2.30 4.42 -14.23
CA THR A 166 3.56 4.99 -13.72
C THR A 166 3.67 6.48 -14.05
N ILE A 167 3.38 6.85 -15.31
CA ILE A 167 3.45 8.24 -15.76
C ILE A 167 2.40 9.10 -15.03
N ILE A 168 1.14 8.64 -14.99
CA ILE A 168 0.05 9.38 -14.33
C ILE A 168 0.36 9.55 -12.84
N PHE A 169 0.80 8.49 -12.16
CA PHE A 169 1.13 8.55 -10.73
C PHE A 169 2.32 9.49 -10.47
N GLY A 170 3.37 9.44 -11.31
CA GLY A 170 4.51 10.33 -11.22
C GLY A 170 4.13 11.81 -11.43
N ILE A 171 3.32 12.12 -12.45
CA ILE A 171 2.82 13.48 -12.70
C ILE A 171 1.97 13.96 -11.52
N MET A 172 1.09 13.11 -11.01
CA MET A 172 0.25 13.45 -9.86
C MET A 172 1.10 13.78 -8.62
N LEU A 173 2.12 12.96 -8.31
CA LEU A 173 3.03 13.25 -7.18
C LEU A 173 3.75 14.58 -7.37
N LEU A 174 4.20 14.89 -8.58
CA LEU A 174 4.83 16.18 -8.91
C LEU A 174 3.85 17.34 -8.70
N CYS A 175 2.62 17.20 -9.21
CA CYS A 175 1.56 18.22 -9.01
C CYS A 175 1.26 18.45 -7.53
N ILE A 176 1.25 17.38 -6.71
CA ILE A 176 1.04 17.49 -5.27
C ILE A 176 2.16 18.26 -4.60
N VAL A 177 3.42 18.00 -4.95
CA VAL A 177 4.57 18.75 -4.42
C VAL A 177 4.45 20.24 -4.79
N ILE A 178 4.11 20.55 -6.03
CA ILE A 178 3.88 21.95 -6.49
C ILE A 178 2.73 22.56 -5.70
N ALA A 179 1.62 21.85 -5.54
CA ALA A 179 0.45 22.32 -4.79
C ALA A 179 0.79 22.62 -3.32
N LEU A 180 1.59 21.76 -2.66
CA LEU A 180 2.07 21.98 -1.30
C LEU A 180 2.93 23.26 -1.18
N ILE A 181 3.73 23.56 -2.20
CA ILE A 181 4.57 24.77 -2.22
C ILE A 181 3.72 26.02 -2.42
N ILE A 182 2.73 25.98 -3.33
CA ILE A 182 1.93 27.17 -3.70
C ILE A 182 0.82 27.45 -2.69
N TRP A 183 0.06 26.42 -2.29
CA TRP A 183 -1.15 26.57 -1.47
C TRP A 183 -0.96 26.13 -0.02
N GLY A 184 0.22 25.59 0.30
CA GLY A 184 0.49 25.07 1.62
C GLY A 184 -0.23 23.73 1.89
N LYS A 185 -0.17 23.33 3.13
CA LYS A 185 -0.67 22.04 3.61
C LYS A 185 -2.18 22.11 3.90
N ASN A 186 -2.96 21.21 3.32
CA ASN A 186 -4.34 20.93 3.71
C ASN A 186 -4.65 19.43 3.57
N GLY A 187 -5.78 18.99 4.15
CA GLY A 187 -6.14 17.57 4.18
C GLY A 187 -6.39 16.96 2.81
N PHE A 188 -6.94 17.73 1.88
CA PHE A 188 -7.20 17.24 0.52
C PHE A 188 -5.90 16.93 -0.23
N ILE A 189 -4.92 17.87 -0.21
CA ILE A 189 -3.62 17.68 -0.86
C ILE A 189 -2.86 16.49 -0.22
N GLU A 190 -2.90 16.36 1.11
CA GLU A 190 -2.28 15.23 1.81
C GLU A 190 -2.93 13.88 1.49
N SER A 191 -4.24 13.86 1.23
CA SER A 191 -4.98 12.62 0.99
C SER A 191 -4.85 12.10 -0.44
N LEU A 192 -4.57 12.96 -1.42
CA LEU A 192 -4.49 12.58 -2.84
C LEU A 192 -3.51 11.43 -3.12
N PRO A 193 -2.26 11.40 -2.60
CA PRO A 193 -1.34 10.30 -2.84
C PRO A 193 -1.85 8.97 -2.31
N MET A 194 -2.53 9.01 -1.16
CA MET A 194 -3.10 7.82 -0.53
C MET A 194 -4.29 7.28 -1.33
N TRP A 195 -5.23 8.11 -1.75
CA TRP A 195 -6.34 7.69 -2.61
C TRP A 195 -5.83 7.07 -3.91
N ALA A 196 -4.85 7.71 -4.56
CA ALA A 196 -4.26 7.16 -5.77
C ALA A 196 -3.58 5.81 -5.53
N ALA A 197 -2.80 5.66 -4.46
CA ALA A 197 -2.18 4.39 -4.10
C ALA A 197 -3.23 3.29 -3.86
N TYR A 198 -4.30 3.58 -3.11
CA TYR A 198 -5.39 2.63 -2.89
C TYR A 198 -6.06 2.22 -4.19
N ILE A 199 -6.37 3.16 -5.09
CA ILE A 199 -7.00 2.86 -6.39
C ILE A 199 -6.08 2.01 -7.26
N ILE A 200 -4.80 2.37 -7.37
CA ILE A 200 -3.81 1.63 -8.17
C ILE A 200 -3.66 0.20 -7.65
N ILE A 201 -3.50 0.04 -6.35
CA ILE A 201 -3.37 -1.27 -5.69
C ILE A 201 -4.61 -2.13 -5.94
N PHE A 202 -5.81 -1.54 -5.81
CA PHE A 202 -7.06 -2.25 -6.10
C PHE A 202 -7.13 -2.72 -7.54
N LEU A 203 -6.83 -1.84 -8.48
CA LEU A 203 -6.86 -2.16 -9.91
C LEU A 203 -5.89 -3.29 -10.26
N ILE A 204 -4.70 -3.31 -9.67
CA ILE A 204 -3.68 -4.34 -9.93
C ILE A 204 -4.07 -5.68 -9.31
N ASN A 205 -4.49 -5.70 -8.05
CA ASN A 205 -4.72 -6.93 -7.30
C ASN A 205 -6.05 -7.61 -7.63
N PHE A 206 -7.09 -6.81 -7.88
CA PHE A 206 -8.46 -7.31 -7.87
C PHE A 206 -9.21 -7.15 -9.19
N THR A 207 -8.57 -6.52 -10.21
CA THR A 207 -9.19 -6.38 -11.54
C THR A 207 -8.34 -7.02 -12.64
N PRO A 208 -8.92 -7.32 -13.81
CA PRO A 208 -8.18 -7.87 -14.94
C PRO A 208 -7.38 -6.82 -15.73
N VAL A 209 -7.45 -5.53 -15.38
CA VAL A 209 -6.87 -4.41 -16.15
C VAL A 209 -5.38 -4.60 -16.42
N TYR A 210 -4.65 -5.13 -15.44
CA TYR A 210 -3.21 -5.33 -15.51
C TYR A 210 -2.81 -6.75 -15.95
N LYS A 211 -3.77 -7.65 -16.13
CA LYS A 211 -3.48 -9.02 -16.63
C LYS A 211 -3.26 -8.98 -18.13
N ASN A 212 -2.27 -9.71 -18.61
CA ASN A 212 -2.10 -9.91 -20.06
C ASN A 212 -3.26 -10.74 -20.60
N LYS A 213 -3.91 -10.24 -21.66
CA LYS A 213 -5.03 -10.94 -22.31
C LYS A 213 -4.67 -12.34 -22.84
N SER A 214 -3.38 -12.63 -23.06
CA SER A 214 -2.89 -13.94 -23.47
C SER A 214 -2.93 -15.02 -22.37
N LEU A 215 -3.13 -14.63 -21.11
CA LEU A 215 -3.20 -15.53 -19.95
C LEU A 215 -4.65 -15.76 -19.48
N ILE A 216 -5.62 -15.13 -20.14
CA ILE A 216 -7.06 -15.30 -19.87
C ILE A 216 -7.61 -16.21 -20.97
N LYS A 217 -7.16 -17.50 -20.96
CA LYS A 217 -7.80 -18.58 -21.73
C LYS A 217 -8.19 -19.68 -20.78
#